data_b330f54064b30b5f158e84b493c6b42c
#
_entry.id   b330f54064b30b5f158e84b493c6b42c
#
_cell.length_a   1.000
_cell.length_b   1.000
_cell.length_c   1.000
_cell.angle_alpha   90.00
_cell.angle_beta   90.00
_cell.angle_gamma   90.00
#
_symmetry.space_group_name_H-M   'P 1'
#
loop_
_entity.id
_entity.type
_entity.pdbx_description
1 polymer ?
#
loop_
_entity_poly.entity_id
_entity_poly.type
_entity_poly.pdbx_seq_one_letter_code
_entity_poly.pdbx_strand_id
1 'polypeptide(L)'
;VNRIDTLRMAADLGAIGRDSVDCVVVCVHWGNEYQRHENAAQRQLAGFFRRHGADIVVGHHPHVIQPYEADSAHVVLYSLGNFVSNQQRRYCDGGLMAEIDATRHPGGSMTYALRVVPVWVAVPGFRVLPPEVADTLPLPFQYRRFRADTDALLGTVL
;
A
#
# COMPACT_ATOMS: atom_id res chain seq x y z
N VAL A 1 1.58 13.72 -14.90
CA VAL A 1 0.73 13.06 -13.91
C VAL A 1 -0.71 13.46 -14.18
N ASN A 2 -1.60 12.49 -14.38
CA ASN A 2 -3.02 12.75 -14.57
C ASN A 2 -3.63 13.23 -13.24
N ARG A 3 -4.51 14.25 -13.33
CA ARG A 3 -5.32 14.65 -12.16
C ARG A 3 -6.38 13.60 -11.87
N ILE A 4 -6.77 13.47 -10.62
CA ILE A 4 -7.91 12.64 -10.22
C ILE A 4 -9.18 13.26 -10.81
N ASP A 5 -9.75 12.57 -11.79
CA ASP A 5 -11.01 12.92 -12.47
C ASP A 5 -11.94 11.71 -12.35
N THR A 6 -12.85 11.77 -11.43
CA THR A 6 -13.73 10.65 -11.11
C THR A 6 -14.69 10.28 -12.24
N LEU A 7 -15.09 11.24 -13.09
CA LEU A 7 -15.96 10.93 -14.25
C LEU A 7 -15.18 10.10 -15.28
N ARG A 8 -13.96 10.51 -15.58
CA ARG A 8 -13.09 9.79 -16.52
C ARG A 8 -12.70 8.44 -15.95
N MET A 9 -12.31 8.37 -14.67
CA MET A 9 -11.96 7.11 -14.01
C MET A 9 -13.14 6.13 -13.96
N ALA A 10 -14.38 6.60 -13.74
CA ALA A 10 -15.57 5.75 -13.83
C ALA A 10 -15.76 5.17 -15.23
N ALA A 11 -15.56 6.00 -16.27
CA ALA A 11 -15.64 5.56 -17.66
C ALA A 11 -14.54 4.53 -18.00
N ASP A 12 -13.31 4.80 -17.58
CA ASP A 12 -12.17 3.91 -17.82
C ASP A 12 -12.38 2.54 -17.13
N LEU A 13 -12.79 2.54 -15.84
CA LEU A 13 -13.09 1.32 -15.10
C LEU A 13 -14.31 0.57 -15.70
N GLY A 14 -15.35 1.29 -16.10
CA GLY A 14 -16.53 0.71 -16.74
C GLY A 14 -16.27 0.09 -18.12
N ALA A 15 -15.18 0.54 -18.79
CA ALA A 15 -14.77 -0.03 -20.07
C ALA A 15 -13.97 -1.34 -19.93
N ILE A 16 -13.58 -1.72 -18.72
CA ILE A 16 -12.86 -2.99 -18.48
C ILE A 16 -13.86 -4.14 -18.57
N GLY A 17 -13.68 -5.01 -19.57
CA GLY A 17 -14.47 -6.23 -19.72
C GLY A 17 -14.12 -7.25 -18.65
N ARG A 18 -15.02 -7.46 -17.69
CA ARG A 18 -14.79 -8.42 -16.58
C ARG A 18 -14.63 -9.87 -17.06
N ASP A 19 -15.09 -10.19 -18.25
CA ASP A 19 -14.89 -11.51 -18.86
C ASP A 19 -13.44 -11.72 -19.34
N SER A 20 -12.66 -10.64 -19.45
CA SER A 20 -11.29 -10.67 -19.96
C SER A 20 -10.22 -10.48 -18.89
N VAL A 21 -10.59 -10.12 -17.65
CA VAL A 21 -9.67 -9.90 -16.52
C VAL A 21 -10.22 -10.50 -15.24
N ASP A 22 -9.36 -11.11 -14.46
CA ASP A 22 -9.71 -11.68 -13.16
C ASP A 22 -9.61 -10.66 -12.02
N CYS A 23 -8.73 -9.67 -12.15
CA CYS A 23 -8.46 -8.66 -11.10
C CYS A 23 -8.21 -7.29 -11.72
N VAL A 24 -8.78 -6.26 -11.10
CA VAL A 24 -8.54 -4.85 -11.46
C VAL A 24 -7.79 -4.16 -10.32
N VAL A 25 -6.58 -3.70 -10.62
CA VAL A 25 -5.72 -2.97 -9.68
C VAL A 25 -5.67 -1.50 -10.07
N VAL A 26 -6.00 -0.62 -9.12
CA VAL A 26 -5.89 0.83 -9.29
C VAL A 26 -4.67 1.33 -8.51
N CYS A 27 -3.69 1.89 -9.21
CA CYS A 27 -2.58 2.61 -8.59
C CYS A 27 -2.88 4.11 -8.57
N VAL A 28 -2.86 4.74 -7.41
CA VAL A 28 -3.27 6.13 -7.23
C VAL A 28 -2.26 6.93 -6.41
N HIS A 29 -2.04 8.17 -6.80
CA HIS A 29 -1.17 9.12 -6.11
C HIS A 29 -2.05 10.18 -5.44
N TRP A 30 -2.19 10.12 -4.13
CA TRP A 30 -3.20 10.85 -3.37
C TRP A 30 -2.77 11.18 -1.94
N GLY A 31 -3.64 11.84 -1.19
CA GLY A 31 -3.44 12.15 0.21
C GLY A 31 -2.54 13.36 0.44
N ASN A 32 -2.03 13.49 1.65
CA ASN A 32 -1.14 14.57 2.07
C ASN A 32 0.22 14.01 2.46
N GLU A 33 1.30 14.69 2.07
CA GLU A 33 2.65 14.32 2.48
C GLU A 33 2.80 14.23 4.00
N TYR A 34 3.47 13.20 4.44
CA TYR A 34 3.89 12.97 5.83
C TYR A 34 2.77 12.76 6.86
N GLN A 35 1.54 12.58 6.40
CA GLN A 35 0.42 12.23 7.27
C GLN A 35 0.31 10.70 7.40
N ARG A 36 0.44 10.20 8.63
CA ARG A 36 0.43 8.75 8.89
C ARG A 36 -0.95 8.09 8.87
N HIS A 37 -2.01 8.89 8.80
CA HIS A 37 -3.38 8.39 8.63
C HIS A 37 -3.96 8.94 7.34
N GLU A 38 -4.73 8.11 6.68
CA GLU A 38 -5.47 8.50 5.49
C GLU A 38 -6.52 9.57 5.83
N ASN A 39 -6.77 10.47 4.91
CA ASN A 39 -7.79 11.50 5.06
C ASN A 39 -9.16 11.09 4.47
N ALA A 40 -10.18 11.92 4.72
CA ALA A 40 -11.54 11.65 4.25
C ALA A 40 -11.62 11.52 2.71
N ALA A 41 -10.82 12.31 1.97
CA ALA A 41 -10.81 12.24 0.50
C ALA A 41 -10.24 10.90 0.00
N GLN A 42 -9.20 10.38 0.66
CA GLN A 42 -8.66 9.06 0.33
C GLN A 42 -9.70 7.95 0.57
N ARG A 43 -10.40 7.96 1.71
CA ARG A 43 -11.48 6.99 2.00
C ARG A 43 -12.63 7.08 1.00
N GLN A 44 -13.04 8.29 0.63
CA GLN A 44 -14.10 8.49 -0.36
C GLN A 44 -13.70 7.95 -1.74
N LEU A 45 -12.45 8.20 -2.16
CA LEU A 45 -11.91 7.70 -3.43
C LEU A 45 -11.73 6.18 -3.42
N ALA A 46 -11.26 5.59 -2.31
CA ALA A 46 -11.18 4.14 -2.17
C ALA A 46 -12.56 3.49 -2.34
N GLY A 47 -13.57 4.02 -1.65
CA GLY A 47 -14.95 3.58 -1.83
C GLY A 47 -15.50 3.80 -3.24
N PHE A 48 -15.10 4.89 -3.90
CA PHE A 48 -15.43 5.13 -5.30
C PHE A 48 -14.83 4.05 -6.21
N PHE A 49 -13.55 3.76 -6.12
CA PHE A 49 -12.89 2.76 -6.95
C PHE A 49 -13.49 1.36 -6.75
N ARG A 50 -13.76 0.95 -5.51
CA ARG A 50 -14.43 -0.32 -5.20
C ARG A 50 -15.81 -0.42 -5.86
N ARG A 51 -16.64 0.62 -5.77
CA ARG A 51 -17.97 0.64 -6.41
C ARG A 51 -17.92 0.59 -7.95
N HIS A 52 -16.79 1.00 -8.54
CA HIS A 52 -16.58 0.96 -9.98
C HIS A 52 -15.74 -0.25 -10.44
N GLY A 53 -15.60 -1.25 -9.56
CA GLY A 53 -15.05 -2.54 -9.91
C GLY A 53 -13.55 -2.70 -9.70
N ALA A 54 -12.89 -1.84 -8.94
CA ALA A 54 -11.52 -2.10 -8.50
C ALA A 54 -11.53 -3.14 -7.37
N ASP A 55 -10.71 -4.15 -7.50
CA ASP A 55 -10.51 -5.19 -6.48
C ASP A 55 -9.40 -4.77 -5.50
N ILE A 56 -8.35 -4.15 -6.02
CA ILE A 56 -7.18 -3.72 -5.26
C ILE A 56 -6.91 -2.25 -5.55
N VAL A 57 -6.70 -1.46 -4.49
CA VAL A 57 -6.27 -0.05 -4.60
C VAL A 57 -4.93 0.13 -3.90
N VAL A 58 -3.93 0.62 -4.65
CA VAL A 58 -2.57 0.86 -4.14
C VAL A 58 -2.27 2.35 -4.16
N GLY A 59 -2.20 2.94 -2.97
CA GLY A 59 -1.96 4.35 -2.77
C GLY A 59 -0.49 4.70 -2.57
N HIS A 60 -0.11 5.87 -3.09
CA HIS A 60 1.21 6.47 -2.98
C HIS A 60 1.10 7.97 -2.73
N HIS A 61 2.19 8.67 -2.51
CA HIS A 61 2.38 10.09 -2.29
C HIS A 61 2.71 10.50 -0.85
N PRO A 62 2.07 9.97 0.22
CA PRO A 62 2.35 10.46 1.57
C PRO A 62 3.80 10.28 2.05
N HIS A 63 4.61 9.45 1.36
CA HIS A 63 5.99 9.11 1.74
C HIS A 63 6.13 8.45 3.11
N VAL A 64 5.04 8.12 3.73
CA VAL A 64 4.94 7.40 5.02
C VAL A 64 3.96 6.25 4.88
N ILE A 65 4.16 5.21 5.67
CA ILE A 65 3.19 4.12 5.78
C ILE A 65 1.89 4.69 6.36
N GLN A 66 0.75 4.37 5.71
CA GLN A 66 -0.59 4.57 6.23
C GLN A 66 -1.27 3.22 6.47
N PRO A 67 -2.33 3.15 7.31
CA PRO A 67 -3.13 1.95 7.48
C PRO A 67 -3.66 1.39 6.15
N TYR A 68 -4.15 0.17 6.20
CA TYR A 68 -4.78 -0.49 5.07
C TYR A 68 -6.11 -1.12 5.48
N GLU A 69 -6.94 -1.40 4.50
CA GLU A 69 -8.16 -2.19 4.64
C GLU A 69 -8.03 -3.44 3.77
N ALA A 70 -8.34 -4.61 4.32
CA ALA A 70 -8.36 -5.84 3.56
C ALA A 70 -9.47 -6.75 4.06
N ASP A 71 -10.26 -7.25 3.13
CA ASP A 71 -11.19 -8.34 3.32
C ASP A 71 -10.97 -9.38 2.19
N SER A 72 -11.75 -10.46 2.19
CA SER A 72 -11.59 -11.48 1.16
C SER A 72 -11.94 -11.02 -0.26
N ALA A 73 -12.63 -9.90 -0.42
CA ALA A 73 -13.08 -9.39 -1.72
C ALA A 73 -12.27 -8.19 -2.23
N HIS A 74 -11.64 -7.42 -1.31
CA HIS A 74 -10.96 -6.17 -1.67
C HIS A 74 -9.75 -5.91 -0.79
N VAL A 75 -8.77 -5.20 -1.36
CA VAL A 75 -7.60 -4.67 -0.64
C VAL A 75 -7.44 -3.18 -0.96
N VAL A 76 -7.28 -2.35 0.08
CA VAL A 76 -6.94 -0.92 -0.04
C VAL A 76 -5.70 -0.63 0.78
N LEU A 77 -4.62 -0.28 0.11
CA LEU A 77 -3.37 0.16 0.72
C LEU A 77 -3.30 1.68 0.57
N TYR A 78 -3.55 2.44 1.65
CA TYR A 78 -3.63 3.90 1.56
C TYR A 78 -2.29 4.55 1.23
N SER A 79 -1.19 4.05 1.79
CA SER A 79 0.17 4.40 1.36
C SER A 79 1.16 3.33 1.80
N LEU A 80 1.98 2.90 0.85
CA LEU A 80 3.06 1.95 1.11
C LEU A 80 4.32 2.61 1.71
N GLY A 81 4.37 3.94 1.81
CA GLY A 81 5.59 4.64 2.22
C GLY A 81 6.66 4.65 1.12
N ASN A 82 7.92 4.68 1.56
CA ASN A 82 9.08 4.73 0.66
C ASN A 82 9.75 3.35 0.53
N PHE A 83 10.00 2.90 -0.71
CA PHE A 83 10.72 1.66 -0.97
C PHE A 83 12.23 1.90 -1.11
N VAL A 84 12.65 2.67 -2.11
CA VAL A 84 14.03 3.17 -2.22
C VAL A 84 13.99 4.69 -2.16
N SER A 85 14.55 5.29 -1.12
CA SER A 85 14.43 6.72 -0.90
C SER A 85 15.61 7.29 -0.13
N ASN A 86 15.93 8.55 -0.41
CA ASN A 86 16.89 9.35 0.35
C ASN A 86 16.24 10.17 1.48
N GLN A 87 14.97 9.99 1.73
CA GLN A 87 14.30 10.72 2.81
C GLN A 87 14.60 10.08 4.16
N GLN A 88 15.37 10.79 5.01
CA GLN A 88 15.79 10.32 6.34
C GLN A 88 14.90 10.89 7.47
N ARG A 89 13.83 11.59 7.12
CA ARG A 89 12.85 12.06 8.09
C ARG A 89 12.17 10.86 8.76
N ARG A 90 11.85 11.00 10.07
CA ARG A 90 11.07 9.98 10.79
C ARG A 90 9.80 9.62 10.00
N TYR A 91 9.51 8.33 9.90
CA TYR A 91 8.45 7.68 9.13
C TYR A 91 8.67 7.62 7.61
N CYS A 92 9.70 8.31 7.07
CA CYS A 92 10.01 8.31 5.63
C CYS A 92 11.18 7.39 5.27
N ASP A 93 11.79 6.76 6.27
CA ASP A 93 13.00 5.93 6.17
C ASP A 93 12.72 4.46 5.83
N GLY A 94 11.49 4.16 5.40
CA GLY A 94 11.07 2.84 4.96
C GLY A 94 9.63 2.82 4.46
N GLY A 95 9.14 1.64 4.19
CA GLY A 95 7.80 1.41 3.64
C GLY A 95 7.30 -0.01 3.87
N LEU A 96 6.32 -0.39 3.09
CA LEU A 96 5.74 -1.75 3.05
C LEU A 96 5.96 -2.37 1.68
N MET A 97 6.29 -3.64 1.68
CA MET A 97 6.05 -4.54 0.55
C MET A 97 4.74 -5.27 0.84
N ALA A 98 3.83 -5.27 -0.12
CA ALA A 98 2.55 -5.97 -0.04
C ALA A 98 2.57 -7.19 -0.95
N GLU A 99 2.28 -8.35 -0.38
CA GLU A 99 2.06 -9.59 -1.12
C GLU A 99 0.56 -9.90 -1.08
N ILE A 100 -0.03 -10.10 -2.24
CA ILE A 100 -1.47 -10.37 -2.36
C ILE A 100 -1.65 -11.69 -3.10
N ASP A 101 -2.15 -12.68 -2.38
CA ASP A 101 -2.56 -13.95 -2.98
C ASP A 101 -3.98 -13.80 -3.53
N ALA A 102 -4.09 -13.90 -4.86
CA ALA A 102 -5.38 -13.86 -5.57
C ALA A 102 -5.80 -15.27 -5.97
N THR A 103 -6.92 -15.74 -5.44
CA THR A 103 -7.44 -17.08 -5.70
C THR A 103 -8.74 -17.01 -6.52
N ARG A 104 -8.75 -17.66 -7.68
CA ARG A 104 -9.96 -17.84 -8.49
C ARG A 104 -10.69 -19.10 -8.08
N HIS A 105 -11.97 -18.98 -7.77
CA HIS A 105 -12.84 -20.09 -7.38
C HIS A 105 -13.63 -20.65 -8.57
N PRO A 106 -14.13 -21.88 -8.45
CA PRO A 106 -15.13 -22.38 -9.39
C PRO A 106 -16.33 -21.44 -9.43
N GLY A 107 -16.74 -21.03 -10.64
CA GLY A 107 -17.78 -20.00 -10.81
C GLY A 107 -17.26 -18.59 -11.04
N GLY A 108 -15.91 -18.38 -11.00
CA GLY A 108 -15.26 -17.15 -11.43
C GLY A 108 -15.10 -16.08 -10.37
N SER A 109 -15.56 -16.30 -9.12
CA SER A 109 -15.32 -15.35 -8.03
C SER A 109 -13.84 -15.36 -7.61
N MET A 110 -13.33 -14.18 -7.21
CA MET A 110 -11.97 -14.01 -6.71
C MET A 110 -11.98 -13.77 -5.21
N THR A 111 -10.94 -14.27 -4.52
CA THR A 111 -10.63 -13.88 -3.14
C THR A 111 -9.19 -13.44 -3.03
N TYR A 112 -8.93 -12.55 -2.08
CA TYR A 112 -7.62 -11.94 -1.86
C TYR A 112 -7.18 -12.13 -0.42
N ALA A 113 -5.92 -12.52 -0.22
CA ALA A 113 -5.27 -12.52 1.09
C ALA A 113 -4.06 -11.61 1.04
N LEU A 114 -3.97 -10.67 1.99
CA LEU A 114 -2.89 -9.69 2.08
C LEU A 114 -1.89 -10.09 3.16
N ARG A 115 -0.61 -10.08 2.82
CA ARG A 115 0.52 -10.03 3.74
C ARG A 115 1.32 -8.77 3.49
N VAL A 116 1.65 -8.02 4.55
CA VAL A 116 2.51 -6.85 4.45
C VAL A 116 3.83 -7.11 5.15
N VAL A 117 4.93 -6.68 4.53
CA VAL A 117 6.28 -6.81 5.06
C VAL A 117 6.88 -5.41 5.18
N PRO A 118 7.17 -4.93 6.41
CA PRO A 118 7.87 -3.67 6.58
C PRO A 118 9.29 -3.76 6.01
N VAL A 119 9.70 -2.76 5.25
CA VAL A 119 11.05 -2.69 4.68
C VAL A 119 11.69 -1.37 5.07
N TRP A 120 12.95 -1.44 5.52
CA TRP A 120 13.71 -0.26 5.93
C TRP A 120 14.79 0.08 4.91
N VAL A 121 15.01 1.38 4.68
CA VAL A 121 16.05 1.86 3.76
C VAL A 121 17.33 2.15 4.54
N ALA A 122 18.30 1.25 4.43
CA ALA A 122 19.58 1.39 5.11
C ALA A 122 20.51 2.38 4.40
N VAL A 123 21.06 3.32 5.16
CA VAL A 123 22.07 4.27 4.68
C VAL A 123 23.40 4.04 5.42
N PRO A 124 24.54 4.27 4.75
CA PRO A 124 24.69 4.61 3.33
C PRO A 124 24.42 3.42 2.42
N GLY A 125 24.14 3.66 1.16
CA GLY A 125 23.95 2.62 0.12
C GLY A 125 22.51 2.36 -0.26
N PHE A 126 21.53 2.93 0.45
CA PHE A 126 20.10 2.89 0.13
C PHE A 126 19.56 1.48 -0.15
N ARG A 127 20.04 0.50 0.63
CA ARG A 127 19.56 -0.87 0.53
C ARG A 127 18.22 -1.02 1.25
N VAL A 128 17.27 -1.61 0.56
CA VAL A 128 15.98 -2.00 1.15
C VAL A 128 16.19 -3.32 1.91
N LEU A 129 15.91 -3.29 3.21
CA LEU A 129 16.12 -4.43 4.11
C LEU A 129 14.78 -4.88 4.68
N PRO A 130 14.33 -6.10 4.36
CA PRO A 130 13.20 -6.72 5.07
C PRO A 130 13.63 -7.19 6.46
N PRO A 131 12.70 -7.48 7.38
CA PRO A 131 13.00 -7.85 8.77
C PRO A 131 13.95 -9.03 8.89
N GLU A 132 13.78 -10.05 8.07
CA GLU A 132 14.59 -11.29 8.10
C GLU A 132 16.08 -11.02 7.90
N VAL A 133 16.41 -9.95 7.18
CA VAL A 133 17.78 -9.51 6.96
C VAL A 133 18.16 -8.44 8.00
N ALA A 134 17.29 -7.48 8.22
CA ALA A 134 17.58 -6.33 9.09
C ALA A 134 17.82 -6.77 10.55
N ASP A 135 17.03 -7.71 11.06
CA ASP A 135 17.11 -8.18 12.45
C ASP A 135 18.41 -8.97 12.74
N THR A 136 19.13 -9.45 11.70
CA THR A 136 20.43 -10.12 11.86
C THR A 136 21.63 -9.16 11.87
N LEU A 137 21.41 -7.87 11.60
CA LEU A 137 22.47 -6.89 11.45
C LEU A 137 22.55 -5.96 12.69
N PRO A 138 23.73 -5.43 13.04
CA PRO A 138 23.88 -4.43 14.09
C PRO A 138 23.37 -3.06 13.59
N LEU A 139 22.06 -2.97 13.34
CA LEU A 139 21.46 -1.78 12.76
C LEU A 139 21.27 -0.66 13.78
N PRO A 140 21.25 0.61 13.31
CA PRO A 140 21.16 1.78 14.16
C PRO A 140 19.79 1.91 14.84
N PHE A 141 19.71 2.79 15.83
CA PHE A 141 18.47 3.10 16.57
C PHE A 141 17.30 3.45 15.64
N GLN A 142 17.56 4.08 14.49
CA GLN A 142 16.55 4.46 13.49
C GLN A 142 15.75 3.24 12.99
N TYR A 143 16.41 2.12 12.74
CA TYR A 143 15.72 0.88 12.34
C TYR A 143 14.75 0.40 13.43
N ARG A 144 15.23 0.29 14.68
CA ARG A 144 14.37 -0.15 15.80
C ARG A 144 13.18 0.78 15.99
N ARG A 145 13.39 2.09 15.82
CA ARG A 145 12.33 3.09 15.87
C ARG A 145 11.35 2.92 14.72
N PHE A 146 11.83 2.72 13.48
CA PHE A 146 10.98 2.46 12.32
C PHE A 146 10.08 1.23 12.55
N ARG A 147 10.64 0.12 13.05
CA ARG A 147 9.87 -1.09 13.39
C ARG A 147 8.79 -0.79 14.43
N ALA A 148 9.17 -0.20 15.55
CA ALA A 148 8.22 0.13 16.63
C ALA A 148 7.12 1.10 16.15
N ASP A 149 7.45 2.09 15.35
CA ASP A 149 6.50 3.05 14.79
C ASP A 149 5.53 2.37 13.79
N THR A 150 6.00 1.36 13.05
CA THR A 150 5.18 0.60 12.11
C THR A 150 4.24 -0.38 12.85
N ASP A 151 4.76 -1.12 13.82
CA ASP A 151 3.98 -2.04 14.64
C ASP A 151 2.90 -1.30 15.46
N ALA A 152 3.21 -0.10 15.96
CA ALA A 152 2.24 0.75 16.65
C ALA A 152 1.11 1.25 15.73
N LEU A 153 1.38 1.41 14.44
CA LEU A 153 0.39 1.88 13.46
C LEU A 153 -0.51 0.76 12.95
N LEU A 154 0.08 -0.41 12.64
CA LEU A 154 -0.60 -1.49 11.92
C LEU A 154 -1.02 -2.67 12.81
N GLY A 155 -0.64 -2.66 14.10
CA GLY A 155 -0.55 -3.85 14.90
C GLY A 155 0.74 -4.63 14.59
N THR A 156 1.09 -5.61 15.43
CA THR A 156 2.30 -6.41 15.21
C THR A 156 2.20 -7.13 13.86
N VAL A 157 2.99 -6.69 12.91
CA VAL A 157 3.09 -7.30 11.58
C VAL A 157 4.20 -8.35 11.65
N LEU A 158 3.82 -9.60 11.61
CA LEU A 158 4.72 -10.78 11.59
C LEU A 158 5.18 -11.07 10.17
#